data_8b3a08f33ee2466f5363f21d61314b4d
#
_entry.id   8b3a08f33ee2466f5363f21d61314b4d
#
_cell.length_a   1.000
_cell.length_b   1.000
_cell.length_c   1.000
_cell.angle_alpha   90.00
_cell.angle_beta   90.00
_cell.angle_gamma   90.00
#
_symmetry.space_group_name_H-M   'P 1'
#
loop_
_entity.id
_entity.type
_entity.pdbx_description
1 polymer ?
#
loop_
_entity_poly.entity_id
_entity_poly.type
_entity_poly.pdbx_seq_one_letter_code
_entity_poly.pdbx_strand_id
1 'polypeptide(L)'
;KALQDVLRRGLPYHKLIIINPTVDVGNEDKLGYLPGELQQKIQQYNESTFTILNKIIGKDKANKMIHDGKVEIGVLNFLRGTNLENCYVILDEAQNVSPMQIKTLMTRISENCKMVIQGDLSQCDKYKANGVSAYEKSGFYDVWFRLKGIEGVEHHAFTRDDCIRHPLVKRILKTYEDEHEIEL
;
A
#
# COMPACT_ATOMS: atom_id res chain seq x y z
N LYS A 1 1.06 3.29 -14.23
CA LYS A 1 1.96 4.47 -14.22
C LYS A 1 3.31 4.13 -13.57
N ALA A 2 3.37 3.71 -12.31
CA ALA A 2 4.60 3.40 -11.59
C ALA A 2 5.55 2.44 -12.35
N LEU A 3 5.02 1.32 -12.87
CA LEU A 3 5.79 0.40 -13.71
C LEU A 3 6.35 1.06 -14.97
N GLN A 4 5.57 1.92 -15.61
CA GLN A 4 6.02 2.65 -16.80
C GLN A 4 7.15 3.63 -16.46
N ASP A 5 7.05 4.29 -15.31
CA ASP A 5 8.06 5.24 -14.85
C ASP A 5 9.37 4.53 -14.50
N VAL A 6 9.32 3.37 -13.84
CA VAL A 6 10.50 2.55 -13.54
C VAL A 6 11.15 1.97 -14.81
N LEU A 7 10.37 1.68 -15.84
CA LEU A 7 10.89 1.15 -17.11
C LEU A 7 11.35 2.25 -18.08
N ARG A 8 10.99 3.50 -17.81
CA ARG A 8 11.30 4.63 -18.70
C ARG A 8 12.73 5.09 -18.51
N ARG A 9 13.50 5.11 -19.61
CA ARG A 9 14.84 5.70 -19.61
C ARG A 9 14.76 7.20 -19.31
N GLY A 10 15.67 7.70 -18.49
CA GLY A 10 15.77 9.13 -18.13
C GLY A 10 14.96 9.52 -16.89
N LEU A 11 14.21 8.62 -16.27
CA LEU A 11 13.68 8.83 -14.92
C LEU A 11 14.60 8.20 -13.87
N PRO A 12 14.68 8.76 -12.66
CA PRO A 12 15.60 8.30 -11.64
C PRO A 12 15.19 6.99 -10.96
N TYR A 13 13.98 6.48 -11.27
CA TYR A 13 13.45 5.29 -10.62
C TYR A 13 13.99 4.01 -11.27
N HIS A 14 14.68 3.19 -10.50
CA HIS A 14 15.24 1.92 -10.96
C HIS A 14 14.44 0.71 -10.47
N LYS A 15 13.62 0.91 -9.43
CA LYS A 15 12.90 -0.15 -8.74
C LYS A 15 11.49 0.30 -8.34
N LEU A 16 10.53 -0.62 -8.45
CA LEU A 16 9.19 -0.50 -7.88
C LEU A 16 9.10 -1.39 -6.65
N ILE A 17 8.73 -0.81 -5.52
CA ILE A 17 8.47 -1.54 -4.27
C ILE A 17 6.97 -1.44 -3.99
N ILE A 18 6.31 -2.59 -3.86
CA ILE A 18 4.89 -2.66 -3.50
C ILE A 18 4.81 -3.27 -2.10
N ILE A 19 4.17 -2.56 -1.19
CA ILE A 19 4.02 -2.95 0.20
C ILE A 19 2.54 -3.17 0.47
N ASN A 20 2.20 -4.36 0.94
CA ASN A 20 0.86 -4.69 1.38
C ASN A 20 0.89 -5.00 2.89
N PRO A 21 0.25 -4.16 3.74
CA PRO A 21 0.29 -4.31 5.19
C PRO A 21 -0.66 -5.38 5.74
N THR A 22 -1.48 -6.01 4.91
CA THR A 22 -2.50 -6.98 5.35
C THR A 22 -1.92 -8.25 5.96
N VAL A 23 -0.61 -8.43 5.90
CA VAL A 23 0.08 -9.46 6.68
C VAL A 23 0.15 -9.00 8.13
N ASP A 24 -0.87 -9.29 8.91
CA ASP A 24 -0.73 -9.31 10.35
C ASP A 24 0.14 -10.52 10.70
N VAL A 25 1.43 -10.28 10.69
CA VAL A 25 2.40 -11.19 11.29
C VAL A 25 2.18 -11.03 12.80
N GLY A 26 1.02 -11.53 13.22
CA GLY A 26 0.58 -11.44 14.60
C GLY A 26 1.64 -12.02 15.51
N ASN A 27 2.11 -11.21 16.44
CA ASN A 27 3.18 -11.48 17.39
C ASN A 27 4.49 -11.89 16.72
N GLU A 28 5.43 -10.97 16.69
CA GLU A 28 6.80 -11.19 16.22
C GLU A 28 7.46 -12.46 16.86
N ASP A 29 6.95 -12.91 17.99
CA ASP A 29 7.38 -14.11 18.71
C ASP A 29 6.85 -15.45 18.12
N LYS A 30 5.90 -15.43 17.18
CA LYS A 30 5.30 -16.64 16.58
C LYS A 30 5.68 -16.89 15.12
N LEU A 31 6.44 -16.02 14.50
CA LEU A 31 7.09 -16.36 13.24
C LEU A 31 8.31 -17.24 13.57
N GLY A 32 8.02 -18.48 13.89
CA GLY A 32 9.06 -19.50 14.01
C GLY A 32 9.93 -19.50 12.74
N TYR A 33 11.21 -19.60 12.94
CA TYR A 33 12.30 -19.56 11.98
C TYR A 33 12.23 -20.72 10.97
N LEU A 34 11.16 -20.79 10.17
CA LEU A 34 11.07 -21.73 9.04
C LEU A 34 10.98 -20.93 7.75
N PRO A 35 12.08 -20.82 6.98
CA PRO A 35 12.14 -20.01 5.77
C PRO A 35 11.05 -20.32 4.73
N GLY A 36 10.60 -21.56 4.65
CA GLY A 36 9.56 -21.97 3.73
C GLY A 36 8.15 -21.45 4.06
N GLU A 37 7.76 -21.45 5.32
CA GLU A 37 6.42 -21.00 5.73
C GLU A 37 6.24 -19.49 5.55
N LEU A 38 7.28 -18.70 5.80
CA LEU A 38 7.23 -17.25 5.64
C LEU A 38 7.06 -16.87 4.17
N GLN A 39 7.84 -17.47 3.27
CA GLN A 39 7.74 -17.22 1.83
C GLN A 39 6.37 -17.63 1.28
N GLN A 40 5.83 -18.78 1.71
CA GLN A 40 4.50 -19.23 1.30
C GLN A 40 3.39 -18.28 1.77
N LYS A 41 3.45 -17.80 3.01
CA LYS A 41 2.51 -16.82 3.54
C LYS A 41 2.60 -15.50 2.78
N ILE A 42 3.80 -14.97 2.58
CA ILE A 42 4.03 -13.75 1.79
C ILE A 42 3.46 -13.91 0.38
N GLN A 43 3.65 -15.07 -0.24
CA GLN A 43 3.14 -15.35 -1.57
C GLN A 43 1.60 -15.36 -1.60
N GLN A 44 0.93 -16.01 -0.66
CA GLN A 44 -0.53 -16.02 -0.55
C GLN A 44 -1.12 -14.60 -0.38
N TYR A 45 -0.55 -13.81 0.51
CA TYR A 45 -1.02 -12.43 0.75
C TYR A 45 -0.76 -11.48 -0.42
N ASN A 46 0.26 -11.75 -1.20
CA ASN A 46 0.61 -10.92 -2.35
C ASN A 46 0.05 -11.48 -3.69
N GLU A 47 -0.76 -12.53 -3.66
CA GLU A 47 -1.31 -13.17 -4.86
C GLU A 47 -2.12 -12.18 -5.72
N SER A 48 -2.88 -11.28 -5.09
CA SER A 48 -3.60 -10.21 -5.77
C SER A 48 -2.65 -9.29 -6.54
N THR A 49 -1.56 -8.88 -5.91
CA THR A 49 -0.52 -8.03 -6.52
C THR A 49 0.16 -8.73 -7.69
N PHE A 50 0.53 -10.02 -7.53
CA PHE A 50 1.07 -10.83 -8.61
C PHE A 50 0.09 -10.97 -9.77
N THR A 51 -1.20 -11.19 -9.47
CA THR A 51 -2.24 -11.29 -10.48
C THR A 51 -2.40 -9.98 -11.27
N ILE A 52 -2.35 -8.83 -10.61
CA ILE A 52 -2.41 -7.52 -11.24
C ILE A 52 -1.17 -7.29 -12.12
N LEU A 53 0.03 -7.57 -11.62
CA LEU A 53 1.26 -7.46 -12.39
C LEU A 53 1.22 -8.34 -13.64
N ASN A 54 0.79 -9.59 -13.50
CA ASN A 54 0.66 -10.53 -14.62
C ASN A 54 -0.35 -10.03 -15.68
N LYS A 55 -1.45 -9.41 -15.26
CA LYS A 55 -2.43 -8.81 -16.19
C LYS A 55 -1.87 -7.61 -16.95
N ILE A 56 -1.00 -6.79 -16.29
CA ILE A 56 -0.48 -5.56 -16.89
C ILE A 56 0.67 -5.83 -17.86
N ILE A 57 1.60 -6.73 -17.52
CA ILE A 57 2.85 -6.92 -18.27
C ILE A 57 3.10 -8.34 -18.75
N GLY A 58 2.23 -9.27 -18.43
CA GLY A 58 2.39 -10.71 -18.71
C GLY A 58 3.24 -11.44 -17.66
N LYS A 59 2.93 -12.70 -17.44
CA LYS A 59 3.53 -13.53 -16.37
C LYS A 59 5.05 -13.63 -16.47
N ASP A 60 5.58 -13.90 -17.66
CA ASP A 60 7.03 -14.12 -17.84
C ASP A 60 7.81 -12.84 -17.57
N LYS A 61 7.29 -11.71 -18.05
CA LYS A 61 7.91 -10.39 -17.81
C LYS A 61 7.82 -9.98 -16.35
N ALA A 62 6.69 -10.24 -15.67
CA ALA A 62 6.53 -9.99 -14.25
C ALA A 62 7.54 -10.79 -13.43
N ASN A 63 7.64 -12.09 -13.68
CA ASN A 63 8.61 -12.97 -13.02
C ASN A 63 10.06 -12.50 -13.24
N LYS A 64 10.40 -12.14 -14.49
CA LYS A 64 11.72 -11.60 -14.80
C LYS A 64 12.00 -10.30 -14.04
N MET A 65 11.06 -9.37 -13.98
CA MET A 65 11.27 -8.10 -13.27
C MET A 65 11.45 -8.31 -11.75
N ILE A 66 10.74 -9.27 -11.17
CA ILE A 66 10.91 -9.64 -9.76
C ILE A 66 12.27 -10.30 -9.55
N HIS A 67 12.66 -11.26 -10.39
CA HIS A 67 13.97 -11.92 -10.33
C HIS A 67 15.12 -10.92 -10.46
N ASP A 68 14.99 -9.94 -11.37
CA ASP A 68 16.00 -8.91 -11.62
C ASP A 68 16.00 -7.79 -10.56
N GLY A 69 15.17 -7.89 -9.52
CA GLY A 69 15.03 -6.89 -8.45
C GLY A 69 14.43 -5.54 -8.89
N LYS A 70 13.82 -5.49 -10.08
CA LYS A 70 13.13 -4.28 -10.57
C LYS A 70 11.75 -4.09 -9.99
N VAL A 71 11.14 -5.16 -9.51
CA VAL A 71 9.90 -5.16 -8.75
C VAL A 71 10.13 -5.95 -7.49
N GLU A 72 9.93 -5.33 -6.36
CA GLU A 72 9.93 -5.99 -5.04
C GLU A 72 8.51 -5.93 -4.48
N ILE A 73 8.04 -7.06 -3.96
CA ILE A 73 6.79 -7.14 -3.24
C ILE A 73 7.16 -7.53 -1.82
N GLY A 74 6.87 -6.63 -0.89
CA GLY A 74 7.39 -6.76 0.46
C GLY A 74 6.34 -6.53 1.55
N VAL A 75 6.75 -6.83 2.76
CA VAL A 75 6.05 -6.48 3.99
C VAL A 75 6.76 -5.33 4.69
N LEU A 76 5.99 -4.50 5.33
CA LEU A 76 6.45 -3.25 5.96
C LEU A 76 7.61 -3.46 6.93
N ASN A 77 7.63 -4.58 7.64
CA ASN A 77 8.64 -4.88 8.66
C ASN A 77 10.06 -5.11 8.08
N PHE A 78 10.18 -5.54 6.83
CA PHE A 78 11.49 -5.77 6.19
C PHE A 78 12.19 -4.49 5.71
N LEU A 79 11.48 -3.36 5.71
CA LEU A 79 12.05 -2.06 5.30
C LEU A 79 12.70 -1.31 6.46
N ARG A 80 12.70 -1.86 7.67
CA ARG A 80 13.41 -1.27 8.80
C ARG A 80 14.91 -1.27 8.53
N GLY A 81 15.53 -0.09 8.60
CA GLY A 81 16.98 0.07 8.45
C GLY A 81 17.48 0.29 7.01
N THR A 82 16.60 0.27 5.99
CA THR A 82 16.99 0.58 4.60
C THR A 82 16.52 1.97 4.20
N ASN A 83 17.33 2.70 3.43
CA ASN A 83 16.91 3.93 2.77
C ASN A 83 16.20 3.59 1.46
N LEU A 84 15.14 4.34 1.16
CA LEU A 84 14.37 4.23 -0.07
C LEU A 84 14.88 5.28 -1.05
N GLU A 85 15.80 4.89 -1.91
CA GLU A 85 16.39 5.78 -2.91
C GLU A 85 16.20 5.22 -4.33
N ASN A 86 16.14 6.12 -5.29
CA ASN A 86 15.97 5.79 -6.72
C ASN A 86 14.84 4.80 -6.98
N CYS A 87 13.75 4.88 -6.24
CA CYS A 87 12.66 3.92 -6.28
C CYS A 87 11.28 4.58 -6.30
N TYR A 88 10.34 3.81 -6.80
CA TYR A 88 8.92 4.11 -6.71
C TYR A 88 8.30 3.17 -5.67
N VAL A 89 7.70 3.70 -4.63
CA VAL A 89 7.10 2.91 -3.53
C VAL A 89 5.59 3.07 -3.59
N ILE A 90 4.87 1.97 -3.46
CA ILE A 90 3.41 1.95 -3.27
C ILE A 90 3.12 1.24 -1.96
N LEU A 91 2.50 1.94 -1.03
CA LEU A 91 1.87 1.35 0.15
C LEU A 91 0.38 1.22 -0.13
N ASP A 92 -0.09 0.00 -0.29
CA ASP A 92 -1.51 -0.32 -0.52
C ASP A 92 -2.20 -0.64 0.81
N GLU A 93 -3.54 -0.54 0.88
CA GLU A 93 -4.34 -0.84 2.07
C GLU A 93 -3.84 -0.13 3.35
N ALA A 94 -3.38 1.12 3.20
CA ALA A 94 -2.69 1.87 4.25
C ALA A 94 -3.57 2.16 5.48
N GLN A 95 -4.90 2.04 5.38
CA GLN A 95 -5.81 2.17 6.52
C GLN A 95 -5.53 1.10 7.60
N ASN A 96 -4.90 -0.02 7.23
CA ASN A 96 -4.54 -1.09 8.16
C ASN A 96 -3.13 -0.94 8.76
N VAL A 97 -2.45 0.17 8.51
CA VAL A 97 -1.12 0.49 9.05
C VAL A 97 -1.26 1.38 10.28
N SER A 98 -0.48 1.12 11.32
CA SER A 98 -0.45 2.01 12.49
C SER A 98 0.31 3.32 12.21
N PRO A 99 0.04 4.41 12.97
CA PRO A 99 0.77 5.67 12.83
C PRO A 99 2.30 5.52 12.95
N MET A 100 2.76 4.63 13.84
CA MET A 100 4.18 4.35 14.02
C MET A 100 4.80 3.68 12.79
N GLN A 101 4.09 2.70 12.22
CA GLN A 101 4.58 1.98 11.04
C GLN A 101 4.67 2.89 9.82
N ILE A 102 3.62 3.70 9.56
CA ILE A 102 3.62 4.59 8.39
C ILE A 102 4.65 5.71 8.55
N LYS A 103 4.81 6.26 9.77
CA LYS A 103 5.89 7.21 10.09
C LYS A 103 7.26 6.59 9.80
N THR A 104 7.49 5.36 10.26
CA THR A 104 8.75 4.64 10.03
C THR A 104 9.03 4.47 8.54
N LEU A 105 8.02 4.12 7.74
CA LEU A 105 8.16 4.00 6.29
C LEU A 105 8.52 5.35 5.64
N MET A 106 7.74 6.40 5.93
CA MET A 106 7.93 7.72 5.33
C MET A 106 9.30 8.33 5.65
N THR A 107 9.82 8.09 6.86
CA THR A 107 11.15 8.59 7.26
C THR A 107 12.30 7.84 6.58
N ARG A 108 12.05 6.85 5.74
CA ARG A 108 13.04 6.16 4.90
C ARG A 108 13.21 6.78 3.52
N ILE A 109 12.35 7.73 3.16
CA ILE A 109 12.45 8.44 1.88
C ILE A 109 13.83 9.10 1.79
N SER A 110 14.53 8.82 0.69
CA SER A 110 15.81 9.40 0.34
C SER A 110 15.75 9.96 -1.09
N GLU A 111 16.89 10.20 -1.69
CA GLU A 111 16.97 10.83 -3.02
C GLU A 111 16.21 10.04 -4.09
N ASN A 112 15.53 10.77 -4.96
CA ASN A 112 14.78 10.19 -6.08
C ASN A 112 13.78 9.10 -5.66
N CYS A 113 13.17 9.25 -4.49
CA CYS A 113 12.10 8.37 -4.05
C CYS A 113 10.74 9.03 -4.32
N LYS A 114 9.85 8.31 -4.98
CA LYS A 114 8.43 8.67 -5.08
C LYS A 114 7.60 7.65 -4.33
N MET A 115 6.85 8.11 -3.32
CA MET A 115 5.99 7.27 -2.52
C MET A 115 4.52 7.60 -2.80
N VAL A 116 3.72 6.58 -3.02
CA VAL A 116 2.26 6.65 -3.09
C VAL A 116 1.71 5.83 -1.93
N ILE A 117 0.89 6.47 -1.12
CA ILE A 117 0.19 5.83 0.00
C ILE A 117 -1.29 5.85 -0.36
N GLN A 118 -1.90 4.69 -0.45
CA GLN A 118 -3.30 4.55 -0.81
C GLN A 118 -4.05 3.70 0.21
N GLY A 119 -5.30 4.03 0.43
CA GLY A 119 -6.15 3.34 1.38
C GLY A 119 -7.59 3.83 1.34
N ASP A 120 -8.46 3.10 2.00
CA ASP A 120 -9.86 3.43 2.16
C ASP A 120 -10.21 3.41 3.65
N LEU A 121 -10.50 4.57 4.22
CA LEU A 121 -10.81 4.71 5.65
C LEU A 121 -12.11 3.98 6.04
N SER A 122 -13.04 3.79 5.10
CA SER A 122 -14.27 3.03 5.35
C SER A 122 -14.00 1.53 5.55
N GLN A 123 -12.88 1.03 5.03
CA GLN A 123 -12.44 -0.37 5.12
C GLN A 123 -11.40 -0.60 6.22
N CYS A 124 -11.39 0.24 7.26
CA CYS A 124 -10.46 0.09 8.37
C CYS A 124 -10.91 -1.05 9.31
N ASP A 125 -10.52 -2.27 9.00
CA ASP A 125 -10.95 -3.47 9.76
C ASP A 125 -10.17 -3.69 11.06
N LYS A 126 -8.92 -3.26 11.10
CA LYS A 126 -7.97 -3.55 12.19
C LYS A 126 -8.32 -2.88 13.52
N TYR A 127 -9.09 -1.81 13.50
CA TYR A 127 -9.29 -0.95 14.67
C TYR A 127 -10.73 -0.88 15.16
N LYS A 128 -11.60 -1.77 14.71
CA LYS A 128 -13.06 -1.78 15.03
C LYS A 128 -13.42 -2.09 16.51
N ALA A 129 -12.45 -2.19 17.42
CA ALA A 129 -12.71 -2.55 18.80
C ALA A 129 -12.66 -1.33 19.74
N ASN A 130 -13.64 -1.24 20.66
CA ASN A 130 -13.65 -0.38 21.86
C ASN A 130 -14.12 1.09 21.71
N GLY A 131 -15.12 1.39 20.87
CA GLY A 131 -15.87 2.68 20.98
C GLY A 131 -15.13 3.95 20.54
N VAL A 132 -13.86 3.85 20.13
CA VAL A 132 -13.13 4.92 19.44
C VAL A 132 -13.24 4.63 17.95
N SER A 133 -13.52 5.65 17.13
CA SER A 133 -13.66 5.42 15.71
C SER A 133 -12.38 4.76 15.18
N ALA A 134 -12.58 3.65 14.49
CA ALA A 134 -11.51 2.75 14.07
C ALA A 134 -10.46 3.45 13.20
N TYR A 135 -10.90 4.41 12.40
CA TYR A 135 -10.06 5.15 11.49
C TYR A 135 -9.10 6.13 12.19
N GLU A 136 -9.45 6.67 13.37
CA GLU A 136 -8.57 7.60 14.11
C GLU A 136 -7.27 6.92 14.59
N LYS A 137 -7.27 5.59 14.69
CA LYS A 137 -6.07 4.81 15.01
C LYS A 137 -5.28 4.40 13.79
N SER A 138 -5.82 4.65 12.60
CA SER A 138 -5.15 4.35 11.34
C SER A 138 -4.01 5.33 11.08
N GLY A 139 -2.87 4.81 10.68
CA GLY A 139 -1.75 5.64 10.20
C GLY A 139 -2.09 6.39 8.92
N PHE A 140 -2.98 5.85 8.08
CA PHE A 140 -3.45 6.53 6.89
C PHE A 140 -4.26 7.79 7.23
N TYR A 141 -5.15 7.69 8.22
CA TYR A 141 -5.87 8.86 8.75
C TYR A 141 -4.90 9.90 9.32
N ASP A 142 -3.95 9.46 10.16
CA ASP A 142 -2.97 10.37 10.77
C ASP A 142 -2.17 11.14 9.70
N VAL A 143 -1.66 10.48 8.67
CA VAL A 143 -0.88 11.16 7.63
C VAL A 143 -1.73 12.04 6.72
N TRP A 144 -2.99 11.66 6.44
CA TRP A 144 -3.90 12.46 5.63
C TRP A 144 -4.08 13.88 6.20
N PHE A 145 -4.25 13.99 7.51
CA PHE A 145 -4.43 15.29 8.16
C PHE A 145 -3.10 15.97 8.50
N ARG A 146 -2.14 15.23 9.00
CA ARG A 146 -0.87 15.77 9.49
C ARG A 146 0.02 16.32 8.39
N LEU A 147 -0.05 15.76 7.19
CA LEU A 147 0.81 16.16 6.08
C LEU A 147 0.17 17.20 5.16
N LYS A 148 -1.02 17.70 5.47
CA LYS A 148 -1.64 18.78 4.68
C LYS A 148 -0.73 20.02 4.64
N GLY A 149 -0.44 20.51 3.42
CA GLY A 149 0.37 21.71 3.21
C GLY A 149 1.88 21.54 3.33
N ILE A 150 2.36 20.33 3.51
CA ILE A 150 3.81 20.07 3.45
C ILE A 150 4.25 20.06 1.99
N GLU A 151 5.26 20.86 1.66
CA GLU A 151 5.86 20.89 0.32
C GLU A 151 6.35 19.49 -0.10
N GLY A 152 6.03 19.10 -1.32
CA GLY A 152 6.35 17.77 -1.84
C GLY A 152 5.34 16.67 -1.48
N VAL A 153 4.26 17.01 -0.75
CA VAL A 153 3.16 16.09 -0.43
C VAL A 153 1.89 16.56 -1.10
N GLU A 154 1.26 15.68 -1.87
CA GLU A 154 -0.03 15.91 -2.52
C GLU A 154 -1.07 14.94 -1.99
N HIS A 155 -2.30 15.42 -1.83
CA HIS A 155 -3.45 14.62 -1.42
C HIS A 155 -4.45 14.55 -2.57
N HIS A 156 -4.96 13.35 -2.81
CA HIS A 156 -5.98 13.12 -3.82
C HIS A 156 -7.05 12.18 -3.26
N ALA A 157 -8.28 12.68 -3.16
CA ALA A 157 -9.44 11.90 -2.76
C ALA A 157 -10.20 11.45 -4.02
N PHE A 158 -10.51 10.16 -4.11
CA PHE A 158 -11.40 9.63 -5.11
C PHE A 158 -12.85 9.78 -4.65
N THR A 159 -13.71 10.15 -5.58
CA THR A 159 -15.16 10.24 -5.39
C THR A 159 -15.87 9.04 -6.02
N ARG A 160 -17.16 8.95 -5.80
CA ARG A 160 -18.01 7.94 -6.46
C ARG A 160 -17.96 8.02 -7.98
N ASP A 161 -17.73 9.21 -8.53
CA ASP A 161 -17.69 9.41 -9.98
C ASP A 161 -16.43 8.80 -10.59
N ASP A 162 -15.37 8.66 -9.82
CA ASP A 162 -14.13 7.99 -10.20
C ASP A 162 -14.25 6.45 -10.24
N CYS A 163 -15.39 5.89 -9.80
CA CYS A 163 -15.62 4.44 -9.79
C CYS A 163 -15.75 3.92 -11.23
N ILE A 164 -14.77 3.14 -11.68
CA ILE A 164 -14.71 2.49 -13.00
C ILE A 164 -15.22 1.05 -12.98
N ARG A 165 -15.75 0.58 -11.85
CA ARG A 165 -16.31 -0.77 -11.72
C ARG A 165 -17.65 -0.90 -12.49
N HIS A 166 -18.16 -2.13 -12.56
CA HIS A 166 -19.47 -2.40 -13.20
C HIS A 166 -20.56 -1.46 -12.65
N PRO A 167 -21.48 -0.94 -13.48
CA PRO A 167 -22.52 0.01 -13.05
C PRO A 167 -23.39 -0.47 -11.88
N LEU A 168 -23.60 -1.79 -11.75
CA LEU A 168 -24.30 -2.37 -10.61
C LEU A 168 -23.55 -2.15 -9.30
N VAL A 169 -22.22 -2.24 -9.30
CA VAL A 169 -21.39 -2.00 -8.11
C VAL A 169 -21.55 -0.56 -7.64
N LYS A 170 -21.54 0.39 -8.58
CA LYS A 170 -21.77 1.81 -8.26
C LYS A 170 -23.14 2.04 -7.60
N ARG A 171 -24.19 1.33 -8.08
CA ARG A 171 -25.54 1.40 -7.47
C ARG A 171 -25.60 0.76 -6.10
N ILE A 172 -24.94 -0.38 -5.91
CA ILE A 172 -24.85 -1.07 -4.62
C ILE A 172 -24.14 -0.17 -3.60
N LEU A 173 -22.99 0.38 -3.95
CA LEU A 173 -22.24 1.27 -3.05
C LEU A 173 -23.10 2.45 -2.57
N LYS A 174 -23.93 3.01 -3.45
CA LYS A 174 -24.84 4.11 -3.09
C LYS A 174 -25.81 3.75 -1.96
N THR A 175 -26.25 2.50 -1.85
CA THR A 175 -27.21 2.07 -0.81
C THR A 175 -26.56 1.86 0.58
N TYR A 176 -25.22 1.71 0.64
CA TYR A 176 -24.51 1.49 1.90
C TYR A 176 -23.88 2.78 2.48
N GLU A 177 -23.85 3.86 1.69
CA GLU A 177 -23.14 5.09 2.09
C GLU A 177 -24.04 6.10 2.84
N ASP A 178 -25.36 5.95 2.78
CA ASP A 178 -26.28 6.81 3.51
C ASP A 178 -26.17 6.67 5.04
N GLU A 179 -25.36 5.72 5.54
CA GLU A 179 -25.16 5.47 6.98
C GLU A 179 -23.86 6.05 7.57
N HIS A 180 -22.87 6.46 6.75
CA HIS A 180 -21.56 6.94 7.25
C HIS A 180 -20.95 8.01 6.35
N GLU A 181 -21.39 9.25 6.43
CA GLU A 181 -20.63 10.39 5.92
C GLU A 181 -19.43 10.66 6.84
N ILE A 182 -18.24 10.21 6.43
CA ILE A 182 -16.99 10.70 7.02
C ILE A 182 -16.66 12.00 6.30
N GLU A 183 -16.82 13.14 6.96
CA GLU A 183 -16.32 14.42 6.47
C GLU A 183 -14.78 14.36 6.40
N LEU A 184 -14.24 14.33 5.17
CA LEU A 184 -12.81 14.38 4.87
C LEU A 184 -12.33 15.83 4.71
#